data_b7a415941ceb98e577a87d4e5b28f0b4
#
_entry.id   b7a415941ceb98e577a87d4e5b28f0b4
#
_cell.length_a   1.000
_cell.length_b   1.000
_cell.length_c   1.000
_cell.angle_alpha   90.00
_cell.angle_beta   90.00
_cell.angle_gamma   90.00
#
_symmetry.space_group_name_H-M   'P 1'
#
loop_
_entity.id
_entity.type
_entity.pdbx_description
1 polymer ?
#
loop_
_entity_poly.entity_id
_entity_poly.type
_entity_poly.pdbx_seq_one_letter_code
_entity_poly.pdbx_strand_id
1 'polypeptide(L)'
;VRLQKLRGNDCVYVCADDAHGTAIMLSAEQQGITPEQLIENVSNEHQRDFADFLIQFDNYHSTHSEENREFSEHIYKALDKNGHINRRSITQLFDPEKKLFLADRYVTGTCPKCKTTDQYGDNCEACGSTYSPSELIDPRSSISGATPVEKDSEHFFFALPEFRDMLSDWTRSGTLQESIANKLREWLDTELQEWDISRDAPYFGFEIPGSPGKFFYVWLDAPIGYMASFKHLCDRTDYNFDDYWKKGKDTELYHFIGKDIINFHTLFWPAMLTSAGYRTPSAVHVHGFLTVDGTKMSKSRGTFINARTYLDHLNPEYLRYFLAAKLSNGIDDLDLNLDDFAQRVNSDLVGKVVNIASRCAGFIGKGFDGYLAQTPDNPELLAEIQAAKNEVGDYFEAREYSKAIRLIMSLADKANQYINDKEPWVIAKTDKQSPELQAICSSGIN
;
A
#
# COMPACT_ATOMS: atom_id res chain seq x y z
N VAL A 1 -6.04 -2.45 -10.91
CA VAL A 1 -6.92 -1.35 -11.35
C VAL A 1 -6.83 -1.15 -12.86
N ARG A 2 -5.69 -0.69 -13.44
CA ARG A 2 -5.57 -0.37 -14.87
C ARG A 2 -6.01 -1.53 -15.79
N LEU A 3 -5.58 -2.76 -15.49
CA LEU A 3 -6.00 -3.94 -16.27
C LEU A 3 -7.52 -4.12 -16.25
N GLN A 4 -8.16 -4.00 -15.09
CA GLN A 4 -9.59 -4.18 -14.97
C GLN A 4 -10.37 -3.10 -15.73
N LYS A 5 -9.94 -1.84 -15.64
CA LYS A 5 -10.50 -0.75 -16.43
C LYS A 5 -10.28 -0.96 -17.94
N LEU A 6 -9.11 -1.45 -18.38
CA LEU A 6 -8.83 -1.80 -19.78
C LEU A 6 -9.69 -2.96 -20.30
N ARG A 7 -10.10 -3.90 -19.43
CA ARG A 7 -11.03 -4.98 -19.75
C ARG A 7 -12.50 -4.53 -19.78
N GLY A 8 -12.78 -3.28 -19.42
CA GLY A 8 -14.13 -2.73 -19.36
C GLY A 8 -14.89 -3.05 -18.08
N ASN A 9 -14.20 -3.56 -17.05
CA ASN A 9 -14.82 -3.79 -15.76
C ASN A 9 -14.98 -2.46 -15.01
N ASP A 10 -16.09 -2.31 -14.29
CA ASP A 10 -16.26 -1.25 -13.32
C ASP A 10 -15.32 -1.51 -12.14
N CYS A 11 -14.31 -0.67 -12.00
CA CYS A 11 -13.25 -0.86 -11.01
C CYS A 11 -12.92 0.48 -10.35
N VAL A 12 -13.34 0.63 -9.11
CA VAL A 12 -13.12 1.83 -8.29
C VAL A 12 -11.89 1.68 -7.44
N TYR A 13 -11.03 2.70 -7.44
CA TYR A 13 -9.80 2.76 -6.66
C TYR A 13 -9.83 3.92 -5.68
N VAL A 14 -9.96 3.63 -4.40
CA VAL A 14 -9.99 4.62 -3.32
C VAL A 14 -8.84 4.43 -2.35
N CYS A 15 -8.41 5.51 -1.72
CA CYS A 15 -7.43 5.54 -0.65
C CYS A 15 -7.68 6.72 0.27
N ALA A 16 -7.03 6.74 1.44
CA ALA A 16 -7.06 7.86 2.37
C ALA A 16 -5.72 7.98 3.10
N ASP A 17 -5.37 9.20 3.53
CA ASP A 17 -4.31 9.40 4.50
C ASP A 17 -4.77 8.93 5.88
N ASP A 18 -3.91 8.18 6.57
CA ASP A 18 -4.04 7.87 7.98
C ASP A 18 -3.53 9.06 8.80
N ALA A 19 -4.48 9.87 9.30
CA ALA A 19 -4.24 11.23 9.77
C ALA A 19 -4.18 11.36 11.30
N HIS A 20 -4.42 10.32 12.07
CA HIS A 20 -4.55 10.39 13.52
C HIS A 20 -3.33 9.85 14.27
N GLY A 21 -3.31 10.09 15.57
CA GLY A 21 -2.34 9.52 16.50
C GLY A 21 -1.38 10.51 17.14
N THR A 22 -0.73 10.02 18.19
CA THR A 22 0.25 10.81 18.99
C THR A 22 1.41 11.33 18.14
N ALA A 23 1.86 10.56 17.12
CA ALA A 23 2.96 10.97 16.26
C ALA A 23 2.65 12.24 15.47
N ILE A 24 1.42 12.36 14.96
CA ILE A 24 0.96 13.57 14.24
C ILE A 24 0.93 14.78 15.20
N MET A 25 0.36 14.58 16.39
CA MET A 25 0.28 15.64 17.43
C MET A 25 1.68 16.16 17.79
N LEU A 26 2.64 15.26 18.06
CA LEU A 26 3.99 15.64 18.44
C LEU A 26 4.77 16.28 17.28
N SER A 27 4.58 15.81 16.06
CA SER A 27 5.22 16.40 14.89
C SER A 27 4.68 17.81 14.60
N ALA A 28 3.39 18.04 14.78
CA ALA A 28 2.79 19.36 14.65
C ALA A 28 3.32 20.33 15.74
N GLU A 29 3.42 19.87 16.99
CA GLU A 29 4.00 20.66 18.10
C GLU A 29 5.46 21.07 17.79
N GLN A 30 6.27 20.15 17.29
CA GLN A 30 7.67 20.43 16.92
C GLN A 30 7.78 21.44 15.78
N GLN A 31 6.83 21.48 14.86
CA GLN A 31 6.80 22.42 13.75
C GLN A 31 6.10 23.76 14.10
N GLY A 32 5.51 23.85 15.29
CA GLY A 32 4.77 25.05 15.73
C GLY A 32 3.47 25.31 14.95
N ILE A 33 2.85 24.25 14.40
CA ILE A 33 1.58 24.30 13.67
C ILE A 33 0.53 23.41 14.34
N THR A 34 -0.73 23.48 13.90
CA THR A 34 -1.76 22.57 14.40
C THR A 34 -1.68 21.19 13.72
N PRO A 35 -2.17 20.12 14.34
CA PRO A 35 -2.26 18.82 13.70
C PRO A 35 -3.04 18.86 12.37
N GLU A 36 -4.12 19.64 12.30
CA GLU A 36 -4.93 19.81 11.09
C GLU A 36 -4.12 20.44 9.94
N GLN A 37 -3.33 21.48 10.25
CA GLN A 37 -2.42 22.08 9.26
C GLN A 37 -1.35 21.10 8.79
N LEU A 38 -0.82 20.27 9.69
CA LEU A 38 0.16 19.26 9.33
C LEU A 38 -0.42 18.23 8.37
N ILE A 39 -1.60 17.64 8.69
CA ILE A 39 -2.21 16.61 7.85
C ILE A 39 -2.67 17.18 6.50
N GLU A 40 -3.14 18.44 6.44
CA GLU A 40 -3.47 19.11 5.18
C GLU A 40 -2.23 19.26 4.29
N ASN A 41 -1.10 19.72 4.84
CA ASN A 41 0.15 19.86 4.11
C ASN A 41 0.63 18.51 3.57
N VAL A 42 0.62 17.47 4.41
CA VAL A 42 1.04 16.11 4.04
C VAL A 42 0.11 15.52 2.97
N SER A 43 -1.20 15.71 3.09
CA SER A 43 -2.16 15.24 2.10
C SER A 43 -1.95 15.89 0.73
N ASN A 44 -1.68 17.19 0.70
CA ASN A 44 -1.36 17.91 -0.54
C ASN A 44 -0.06 17.40 -1.19
N GLU A 45 0.95 17.09 -0.38
CA GLU A 45 2.21 16.48 -0.88
C GLU A 45 1.95 15.08 -1.45
N HIS A 46 1.24 14.23 -0.73
CA HIS A 46 0.92 12.87 -1.17
C HIS A 46 0.13 12.87 -2.48
N GLN A 47 -0.94 13.67 -2.57
CA GLN A 47 -1.76 13.74 -3.77
C GLN A 47 -0.96 14.21 -5.00
N ARG A 48 -0.12 15.24 -4.83
CA ARG A 48 0.79 15.70 -5.88
C ARG A 48 1.75 14.59 -6.31
N ASP A 49 2.41 13.93 -5.36
CA ASP A 49 3.42 12.92 -5.65
C ASP A 49 2.78 11.67 -6.28
N PHE A 50 1.58 11.26 -5.85
CA PHE A 50 0.83 10.18 -6.49
C PHE A 50 0.45 10.53 -7.94
N ALA A 51 -0.02 11.75 -8.18
CA ALA A 51 -0.36 12.20 -9.54
C ALA A 51 0.88 12.19 -10.45
N ASP A 52 2.02 12.69 -9.96
CA ASP A 52 3.28 12.72 -10.69
C ASP A 52 3.85 11.30 -10.91
N PHE A 53 3.58 10.33 -10.00
CA PHE A 53 3.85 8.90 -10.23
C PHE A 53 2.80 8.22 -11.13
N LEU A 54 1.89 8.97 -11.74
CA LEU A 54 0.83 8.46 -12.61
C LEU A 54 -0.13 7.50 -11.89
N ILE A 55 -0.32 7.66 -10.59
CA ILE A 55 -1.31 6.94 -9.79
C ILE A 55 -2.59 7.77 -9.80
N GLN A 56 -3.66 7.16 -10.28
CA GLN A 56 -4.98 7.82 -10.39
C GLN A 56 -5.97 7.09 -9.49
N PHE A 57 -6.29 7.72 -8.36
CA PHE A 57 -7.40 7.31 -7.52
C PHE A 57 -8.72 7.85 -8.09
N ASP A 58 -9.78 7.09 -7.96
CA ASP A 58 -11.14 7.60 -8.22
C ASP A 58 -11.59 8.51 -7.06
N ASN A 59 -11.08 8.25 -5.84
CA ASN A 59 -11.11 9.16 -4.72
C ASN A 59 -9.91 8.97 -3.80
N TYR A 60 -9.30 10.06 -3.37
CA TYR A 60 -8.30 10.13 -2.30
C TYR A 60 -8.82 11.02 -1.19
N HIS A 61 -8.79 10.55 0.06
CA HIS A 61 -9.43 11.22 1.18
C HIS A 61 -8.54 11.24 2.43
N SER A 62 -9.10 11.52 3.59
CA SER A 62 -8.41 11.51 4.88
C SER A 62 -9.25 10.77 5.91
N THR A 63 -8.59 10.07 6.84
CA THR A 63 -9.27 9.53 8.02
C THR A 63 -9.76 10.65 8.96
N HIS A 64 -9.17 11.84 8.88
CA HIS A 64 -9.70 13.03 9.57
C HIS A 64 -10.80 13.72 8.74
N SER A 65 -11.93 13.03 8.58
CA SER A 65 -13.10 13.50 7.82
C SER A 65 -14.39 13.18 8.55
N GLU A 66 -15.45 13.88 8.18
CA GLU A 66 -16.77 13.69 8.78
C GLU A 66 -17.30 12.28 8.51
N GLU A 67 -17.16 11.80 7.27
CA GLU A 67 -17.56 10.44 6.88
C GLU A 67 -16.83 9.38 7.72
N ASN A 68 -15.54 9.57 7.97
CA ASN A 68 -14.77 8.63 8.79
C ASN A 68 -15.19 8.67 10.26
N ARG A 69 -15.50 9.86 10.79
CA ARG A 69 -16.04 10.01 12.14
C ARG A 69 -17.38 9.31 12.28
N GLU A 70 -18.32 9.54 11.36
CA GLU A 70 -19.63 8.89 11.36
C GLU A 70 -19.55 7.38 11.31
N PHE A 71 -18.70 6.82 10.43
CA PHE A 71 -18.50 5.38 10.36
C PHE A 71 -17.79 4.81 11.58
N SER A 72 -16.80 5.50 12.14
CA SER A 72 -16.09 5.07 13.35
C SER A 72 -17.04 4.98 14.54
N GLU A 73 -17.87 6.02 14.72
CA GLU A 73 -18.91 6.03 15.74
C GLU A 73 -19.96 4.93 15.51
N HIS A 74 -20.41 4.77 14.25
CA HIS A 74 -21.38 3.74 13.89
C HIS A 74 -20.89 2.34 14.18
N ILE A 75 -19.67 2.03 13.73
CA ILE A 75 -19.05 0.72 13.95
C ILE A 75 -18.85 0.50 15.45
N TYR A 76 -18.28 1.46 16.19
CA TYR A 76 -18.11 1.36 17.63
C TYR A 76 -19.44 1.08 18.36
N LYS A 77 -20.49 1.85 18.06
CA LYS A 77 -21.83 1.65 18.64
C LYS A 77 -22.40 0.27 18.33
N ALA A 78 -22.13 -0.27 17.12
CA ALA A 78 -22.53 -1.62 16.77
C ALA A 78 -21.76 -2.68 17.56
N LEU A 79 -20.43 -2.52 17.72
CA LEU A 79 -19.58 -3.39 18.54
C LEU A 79 -20.03 -3.40 20.00
N ASP A 80 -20.26 -2.24 20.60
CA ASP A 80 -20.69 -2.09 22.00
C ASP A 80 -22.10 -2.70 22.22
N LYS A 81 -23.03 -2.42 21.33
CA LYS A 81 -24.39 -3.00 21.36
C LYS A 81 -24.39 -4.52 21.25
N ASN A 82 -23.47 -5.09 20.48
CA ASN A 82 -23.36 -6.54 20.30
C ASN A 82 -22.55 -7.22 21.42
N GLY A 83 -22.08 -6.46 22.42
CA GLY A 83 -21.34 -6.98 23.56
C GLY A 83 -19.85 -7.26 23.29
N HIS A 84 -19.32 -6.76 22.17
CA HIS A 84 -17.92 -7.00 21.78
C HIS A 84 -16.95 -5.92 22.29
N ILE A 85 -17.39 -5.05 23.21
CA ILE A 85 -16.52 -4.04 23.87
C ILE A 85 -16.48 -4.33 25.38
N ASN A 86 -15.28 -4.65 25.85
CA ASN A 86 -14.99 -4.80 27.26
C ASN A 86 -14.31 -3.53 27.81
N ARG A 87 -14.54 -3.22 29.08
CA ARG A 87 -13.93 -2.06 29.75
C ARG A 87 -13.21 -2.55 31.00
N ARG A 88 -11.97 -2.10 31.16
CA ARG A 88 -11.18 -2.38 32.37
C ARG A 88 -10.12 -1.33 32.59
N SER A 89 -9.74 -1.14 33.85
CA SER A 89 -8.59 -0.31 34.21
C SER A 89 -7.29 -1.04 33.91
N ILE A 90 -6.33 -0.33 33.34
CA ILE A 90 -4.95 -0.79 33.15
C ILE A 90 -3.98 0.25 33.68
N THR A 91 -2.82 -0.21 34.15
CA THR A 91 -1.74 0.66 34.59
C THR A 91 -0.77 0.90 33.44
N GLN A 92 -0.49 2.17 33.16
CA GLN A 92 0.42 2.59 32.09
C GLN A 92 1.42 3.63 32.58
N LEU A 93 2.55 3.78 31.88
CA LEU A 93 3.50 4.84 32.15
C LEU A 93 2.97 6.18 31.65
N PHE A 94 3.05 7.19 32.50
CA PHE A 94 2.56 8.54 32.26
C PHE A 94 3.70 9.55 32.39
N ASP A 95 3.81 10.46 31.44
CA ASP A 95 4.76 11.58 31.48
C ASP A 95 4.14 12.72 32.31
N PRO A 96 4.71 13.04 33.49
CA PRO A 96 4.14 14.07 34.36
C PRO A 96 4.35 15.50 33.83
N GLU A 97 5.35 15.73 32.97
CA GLU A 97 5.62 17.06 32.39
C GLU A 97 4.72 17.34 31.18
N LYS A 98 4.61 16.38 30.27
CA LYS A 98 3.75 16.48 29.08
C LYS A 98 2.29 16.12 29.38
N LYS A 99 2.02 15.53 30.54
CA LYS A 99 0.68 15.10 30.98
C LYS A 99 -0.01 14.17 29.99
N LEU A 100 0.75 13.20 29.44
CA LEU A 100 0.25 12.20 28.50
C LEU A 100 0.71 10.78 28.88
N PHE A 101 -0.10 9.79 28.53
CA PHE A 101 0.29 8.40 28.62
C PHE A 101 1.29 8.05 27.51
N LEU A 102 2.32 7.28 27.87
CA LEU A 102 3.41 6.94 26.96
C LEU A 102 3.14 5.58 26.31
N ALA A 103 3.11 5.56 24.98
CA ALA A 103 3.25 4.32 24.24
C ALA A 103 4.68 3.79 24.40
N ASP A 104 4.86 2.49 24.25
CA ASP A 104 6.12 1.78 24.53
C ASP A 104 7.35 2.40 23.87
N ARG A 105 7.21 2.85 22.59
CA ARG A 105 8.30 3.52 21.87
C ARG A 105 8.61 4.96 22.34
N TYR A 106 7.79 5.53 23.19
CA TYR A 106 8.05 6.82 23.84
C TYR A 106 8.67 6.68 25.23
N VAL A 107 8.99 5.46 25.64
CA VAL A 107 9.78 5.15 26.83
C VAL A 107 11.13 4.62 26.38
N THR A 108 12.20 5.17 26.93
CA THR A 108 13.55 4.67 26.74
C THR A 108 14.21 4.41 28.08
N GLY A 109 15.14 3.46 28.12
CA GLY A 109 15.84 3.10 29.35
C GLY A 109 16.91 2.06 29.10
N THR A 110 17.41 1.47 30.17
CA THR A 110 18.42 0.42 30.10
C THR A 110 17.76 -0.95 30.06
N CYS A 111 18.14 -1.80 29.11
CA CYS A 111 17.61 -3.15 28.97
C CYS A 111 17.79 -3.95 30.26
N PRO A 112 16.75 -4.60 30.82
CA PRO A 112 16.85 -5.37 32.04
C PRO A 112 17.74 -6.61 31.90
N LYS A 113 17.87 -7.14 30.64
CA LYS A 113 18.64 -8.37 30.39
C LYS A 113 20.11 -8.11 30.04
N CYS A 114 20.41 -7.35 29.00
CA CYS A 114 21.80 -7.14 28.54
C CYS A 114 22.44 -5.86 29.05
N LYS A 115 21.71 -4.99 29.74
CA LYS A 115 22.19 -3.72 30.32
C LYS A 115 22.61 -2.67 29.28
N THR A 116 22.26 -2.84 28.04
CA THR A 116 22.48 -1.80 27.02
C THR A 116 21.53 -0.63 27.28
N THR A 117 22.06 0.58 27.26
CA THR A 117 21.31 1.84 27.47
C THR A 117 20.52 2.23 26.23
N ASP A 118 19.60 3.19 26.35
CA ASP A 118 18.82 3.81 25.29
C ASP A 118 17.99 2.81 24.45
N GLN A 119 17.44 1.79 25.13
CA GLN A 119 16.53 0.83 24.51
C GLN A 119 15.07 1.25 24.68
N TYR A 120 14.25 0.94 23.69
CA TYR A 120 12.82 1.25 23.72
C TYR A 120 12.05 0.35 24.67
N GLY A 121 10.82 0.76 25.05
CA GLY A 121 10.01 0.11 26.07
C GLY A 121 9.41 -1.24 25.68
N ASP A 122 9.49 -1.65 24.42
CA ASP A 122 8.93 -2.91 23.92
C ASP A 122 9.99 -3.99 23.66
N ASN A 123 11.20 -3.59 23.24
CA ASN A 123 12.25 -4.54 22.89
C ASN A 123 13.65 -3.92 22.99
N CYS A 124 14.64 -4.80 23.11
CA CYS A 124 16.06 -4.42 23.06
C CYS A 124 16.63 -4.62 21.65
N GLU A 125 17.06 -3.55 21.00
CA GLU A 125 17.70 -3.63 19.68
C GLU A 125 19.05 -4.40 19.71
N ALA A 126 19.72 -4.41 20.87
CA ALA A 126 21.03 -5.05 21.01
C ALA A 126 20.95 -6.57 21.23
N CYS A 127 19.99 -7.08 22.03
CA CYS A 127 19.90 -8.51 22.36
C CYS A 127 18.58 -9.16 21.90
N GLY A 128 17.65 -8.41 21.29
CA GLY A 128 16.40 -8.93 20.76
C GLY A 128 15.37 -9.35 21.82
N SER A 129 15.62 -9.10 23.10
CA SER A 129 14.68 -9.48 24.16
C SER A 129 13.50 -8.52 24.23
N THR A 130 12.31 -9.05 24.45
CA THR A 130 11.08 -8.30 24.71
C THR A 130 10.85 -8.15 26.21
N TYR A 131 10.21 -7.05 26.61
CA TYR A 131 9.85 -6.72 27.99
C TYR A 131 8.75 -5.63 27.97
N SER A 132 8.12 -5.38 29.11
CA SER A 132 7.23 -4.23 29.27
C SER A 132 8.02 -2.95 29.58
N PRO A 133 7.50 -1.75 29.24
CA PRO A 133 8.18 -0.48 29.53
C PRO A 133 8.53 -0.28 31.02
N SER A 134 7.73 -0.84 31.93
CA SER A 134 7.96 -0.78 33.36
C SER A 134 9.14 -1.66 33.87
N GLU A 135 9.61 -2.61 33.04
CA GLU A 135 10.78 -3.44 33.36
C GLU A 135 12.12 -2.79 33.00
N LEU A 136 12.10 -1.70 32.21
CA LEU A 136 13.30 -0.94 31.92
C LEU A 136 13.94 -0.39 33.18
N ILE A 137 15.26 -0.38 33.20
CA ILE A 137 16.02 0.26 34.27
C ILE A 137 16.18 1.72 33.94
N ASP A 138 15.89 2.60 34.91
CA ASP A 138 15.89 4.05 34.73
C ASP A 138 15.06 4.55 33.52
N PRO A 139 13.76 4.20 33.43
CA PRO A 139 12.92 4.59 32.31
C PRO A 139 12.78 6.11 32.24
N ARG A 140 12.79 6.63 31.01
CA ARG A 140 12.61 8.05 30.73
C ARG A 140 11.65 8.23 29.55
N SER A 141 10.85 9.28 29.61
CA SER A 141 10.09 9.75 28.47
C SER A 141 11.03 10.22 27.38
N SER A 142 10.95 9.67 26.18
CA SER A 142 11.70 10.16 25.03
C SER A 142 11.19 11.52 24.53
N ILE A 143 10.04 11.99 25.03
CA ILE A 143 9.40 13.24 24.66
C ILE A 143 9.88 14.40 25.51
N SER A 144 9.91 14.22 26.85
CA SER A 144 10.30 15.29 27.80
C SER A 144 11.62 15.05 28.52
N GLY A 145 12.09 13.77 28.57
CA GLY A 145 13.21 13.37 29.40
C GLY A 145 12.83 13.08 30.85
N ALA A 146 11.58 13.36 31.26
CA ALA A 146 11.09 13.12 32.62
C ALA A 146 11.07 11.60 32.95
N THR A 147 11.20 11.29 34.25
CA THR A 147 10.95 9.93 34.74
C THR A 147 9.44 9.68 34.73
N PRO A 148 8.95 8.68 33.98
CA PRO A 148 7.53 8.36 33.95
C PRO A 148 7.02 7.86 35.30
N VAL A 149 5.73 8.05 35.55
CA VAL A 149 5.03 7.51 36.72
C VAL A 149 3.95 6.53 36.26
N GLU A 150 3.69 5.51 37.06
CA GLU A 150 2.55 4.62 36.82
C GLU A 150 1.24 5.33 37.15
N LYS A 151 0.26 5.17 36.25
CA LYS A 151 -1.08 5.74 36.42
C LYS A 151 -2.12 4.80 35.81
N ASP A 152 -3.21 4.60 36.56
CA ASP A 152 -4.33 3.80 36.11
C ASP A 152 -5.25 4.61 35.20
N SER A 153 -5.74 3.95 34.14
CA SER A 153 -6.75 4.49 33.25
C SER A 153 -7.71 3.40 32.79
N GLU A 154 -8.99 3.74 32.64
CA GLU A 154 -9.97 2.85 32.05
C GLU A 154 -9.77 2.80 30.54
N HIS A 155 -9.69 1.60 29.97
CA HIS A 155 -9.54 1.37 28.56
C HIS A 155 -10.66 0.48 28.00
N PHE A 156 -10.88 0.60 26.70
CA PHE A 156 -11.90 -0.13 25.95
C PHE A 156 -11.21 -1.17 25.07
N PHE A 157 -11.68 -2.40 25.16
CA PHE A 157 -11.08 -3.54 24.48
C PHE A 157 -12.07 -4.18 23.55
N PHE A 158 -11.69 -4.37 22.28
CA PHE A 158 -12.46 -5.16 21.33
C PHE A 158 -12.23 -6.64 21.60
N ALA A 159 -13.33 -7.39 21.77
CA ALA A 159 -13.33 -8.82 22.11
C ALA A 159 -12.98 -9.68 20.87
N LEU A 160 -11.80 -9.49 20.29
CA LEU A 160 -11.31 -10.24 19.13
C LEU A 160 -11.40 -11.77 19.28
N PRO A 161 -11.14 -12.38 20.47
CA PRO A 161 -11.26 -13.83 20.65
C PRO A 161 -12.62 -14.41 20.26
N GLU A 162 -13.70 -13.64 20.35
CA GLU A 162 -15.06 -14.10 19.98
C GLU A 162 -15.24 -14.32 18.48
N PHE A 163 -14.32 -13.80 17.67
CA PHE A 163 -14.36 -13.92 16.20
C PHE A 163 -13.44 -15.02 15.66
N ARG A 164 -12.83 -15.85 16.54
CA ARG A 164 -11.85 -16.89 16.16
C ARG A 164 -12.35 -17.79 15.04
N ASP A 165 -13.55 -18.37 15.17
CA ASP A 165 -14.09 -19.32 14.20
C ASP A 165 -14.35 -18.65 12.86
N MET A 166 -14.98 -17.47 12.86
CA MET A 166 -15.19 -16.67 11.66
C MET A 166 -13.89 -16.31 10.95
N LEU A 167 -12.88 -15.86 11.69
CA LEU A 167 -11.57 -15.51 11.16
C LEU A 167 -10.84 -16.74 10.61
N SER A 168 -10.95 -17.90 11.30
CA SER A 168 -10.37 -19.15 10.83
C SER A 168 -10.98 -19.59 9.49
N ASP A 169 -12.29 -19.50 9.34
CA ASP A 169 -12.97 -19.85 8.10
C ASP A 169 -12.64 -18.85 6.98
N TRP A 170 -12.69 -17.55 7.27
CA TRP A 170 -12.43 -16.50 6.29
C TRP A 170 -10.98 -16.53 5.79
N THR A 171 -9.98 -16.70 6.67
CA THR A 171 -8.58 -16.74 6.26
C THR A 171 -8.22 -17.97 5.42
N ARG A 172 -9.02 -19.03 5.48
CA ARG A 172 -8.84 -20.29 4.70
C ARG A 172 -9.67 -20.34 3.42
N SER A 173 -10.54 -19.38 3.19
CA SER A 173 -11.44 -19.37 2.02
C SER A 173 -10.81 -18.91 0.71
N GLY A 174 -9.47 -18.76 0.64
CA GLY A 174 -8.75 -18.22 -0.52
C GLY A 174 -8.66 -16.68 -0.54
N THR A 175 -9.05 -16.03 0.53
CA THR A 175 -8.98 -14.57 0.68
C THR A 175 -7.56 -14.03 0.86
N LEU A 176 -6.61 -14.90 1.20
CA LEU A 176 -5.21 -14.55 1.49
C LEU A 176 -4.25 -15.42 0.68
N GLN A 177 -3.02 -14.91 0.51
CA GLN A 177 -1.91 -15.74 0.05
C GLN A 177 -1.66 -16.90 1.04
N GLU A 178 -1.33 -18.08 0.53
CA GLU A 178 -1.17 -19.30 1.34
C GLU A 178 -0.15 -19.13 2.48
N SER A 179 0.96 -18.45 2.23
CA SER A 179 1.99 -18.15 3.24
C SER A 179 1.44 -17.30 4.40
N ILE A 180 0.57 -16.34 4.08
CA ILE A 180 -0.09 -15.48 5.09
C ILE A 180 -1.13 -16.29 5.87
N ALA A 181 -1.99 -17.03 5.17
CA ALA A 181 -2.99 -17.87 5.81
C ALA A 181 -2.36 -18.90 6.77
N ASN A 182 -1.23 -19.50 6.39
CA ASN A 182 -0.48 -20.43 7.24
C ASN A 182 0.10 -19.74 8.48
N LYS A 183 0.66 -18.54 8.35
CA LYS A 183 1.18 -17.77 9.49
C LYS A 183 0.07 -17.36 10.45
N LEU A 184 -1.06 -16.89 9.95
CA LEU A 184 -2.21 -16.50 10.77
C LEU A 184 -2.82 -17.68 11.51
N ARG A 185 -2.77 -18.89 10.94
CA ARG A 185 -3.24 -20.11 11.60
C ARG A 185 -2.51 -20.34 12.94
N GLU A 186 -1.20 -20.14 13.00
CA GLU A 186 -0.45 -20.24 14.24
C GLU A 186 -0.99 -19.30 15.33
N TRP A 187 -1.40 -18.09 14.94
CA TRP A 187 -1.99 -17.11 15.86
C TRP A 187 -3.44 -17.46 16.25
N LEU A 188 -4.23 -17.93 15.29
CA LEU A 188 -5.59 -18.38 15.54
C LEU A 188 -5.65 -19.66 16.40
N ASP A 189 -4.65 -20.52 16.32
CA ASP A 189 -4.53 -21.74 17.11
C ASP A 189 -4.03 -21.45 18.54
N THR A 190 -3.41 -20.28 18.78
CA THR A 190 -3.08 -19.78 20.12
C THR A 190 -4.22 -18.96 20.71
N GLU A 191 -4.05 -18.40 21.89
CA GLU A 191 -5.06 -17.53 22.50
C GLU A 191 -4.99 -16.12 21.90
N LEU A 192 -5.99 -15.77 21.06
CA LEU A 192 -6.16 -14.39 20.59
C LEU A 192 -6.41 -13.48 21.81
N GLN A 193 -5.75 -12.33 21.82
CA GLN A 193 -5.92 -11.32 22.86
C GLN A 193 -6.97 -10.29 22.45
N GLU A 194 -7.65 -9.73 23.44
CA GLU A 194 -8.47 -8.54 23.25
C GLU A 194 -7.60 -7.36 22.80
N TRP A 195 -8.14 -6.53 21.97
CA TRP A 195 -7.43 -5.40 21.40
C TRP A 195 -7.86 -4.07 22.03
N ASP A 196 -6.92 -3.34 22.61
CA ASP A 196 -7.14 -2.02 23.18
C ASP A 196 -7.38 -0.99 22.07
N ILE A 197 -8.62 -0.48 21.99
CA ILE A 197 -9.10 0.44 20.98
C ILE A 197 -9.21 1.88 21.48
N SER A 198 -8.75 2.19 22.66
CA SER A 198 -8.87 3.51 23.27
C SER A 198 -7.53 4.16 23.58
N ARG A 199 -7.52 5.48 23.59
CA ARG A 199 -6.39 6.31 24.03
C ARG A 199 -6.89 7.45 24.91
N ASP A 200 -6.08 7.87 25.86
CA ASP A 200 -6.36 9.00 26.73
C ASP A 200 -5.94 10.32 26.13
N ALA A 201 -6.63 11.40 26.51
CA ALA A 201 -6.20 12.75 26.21
C ALA A 201 -4.82 13.08 26.85
N PRO A 202 -3.97 13.91 26.18
CA PRO A 202 -4.17 14.50 24.87
C PRO A 202 -3.88 13.50 23.73
N TYR A 203 -4.74 13.46 22.75
CA TYR A 203 -4.60 12.59 21.58
C TYR A 203 -5.28 13.25 20.37
N PHE A 204 -4.66 13.20 19.22
CA PHE A 204 -5.26 13.66 17.98
C PHE A 204 -6.02 12.54 17.29
N GLY A 205 -7.33 12.62 17.28
CA GLY A 205 -8.25 11.60 16.75
C GLY A 205 -9.69 11.90 17.15
N PHE A 206 -10.60 10.96 16.90
CA PHE A 206 -12.01 11.12 17.27
C PHE A 206 -12.26 10.63 18.69
N GLU A 207 -13.01 11.42 19.45
CA GLU A 207 -13.43 11.06 20.80
C GLU A 207 -14.44 9.91 20.77
N ILE A 208 -14.31 8.96 21.72
CA ILE A 208 -15.25 7.83 21.83
C ILE A 208 -16.60 8.33 22.34
N PRO A 209 -17.71 8.06 21.63
CA PRO A 209 -19.03 8.52 22.04
C PRO A 209 -19.39 8.16 23.49
N GLY A 210 -19.79 9.18 24.27
CA GLY A 210 -20.17 8.98 25.66
C GLY A 210 -19.02 8.79 26.65
N SER A 211 -17.77 8.97 26.22
CA SER A 211 -16.58 8.78 27.06
C SER A 211 -15.60 9.95 26.93
N PRO A 212 -15.93 11.12 27.52
CA PRO A 212 -15.12 12.33 27.39
C PRO A 212 -13.66 12.10 27.79
N GLY A 213 -12.73 12.59 26.96
CA GLY A 213 -11.29 12.43 27.15
C GLY A 213 -10.74 11.07 26.72
N LYS A 214 -11.56 10.21 26.12
CA LYS A 214 -11.16 8.94 25.50
C LYS A 214 -11.31 9.02 23.99
N PHE A 215 -10.29 8.62 23.28
CA PHE A 215 -10.20 8.70 21.82
C PHE A 215 -10.06 7.32 21.21
N PHE A 216 -10.55 7.14 20.00
CA PHE A 216 -10.27 5.92 19.26
C PHE A 216 -8.77 5.79 18.96
N TYR A 217 -8.24 4.60 19.18
CA TYR A 217 -6.91 4.26 18.71
C TYR A 217 -6.88 4.29 17.18
N VAL A 218 -5.84 4.90 16.61
CA VAL A 218 -5.69 5.11 15.17
C VAL A 218 -5.99 3.88 14.30
N TRP A 219 -5.65 2.68 14.75
CA TRP A 219 -5.91 1.46 13.98
C TRP A 219 -7.38 0.99 14.03
N LEU A 220 -8.23 1.57 14.86
CA LEU A 220 -9.67 1.35 14.74
C LEU A 220 -10.22 2.15 13.56
N ASP A 221 -9.86 3.42 13.44
CA ASP A 221 -10.44 4.31 12.43
C ASP A 221 -9.66 4.34 11.09
N ALA A 222 -8.40 3.93 11.07
CA ALA A 222 -7.59 3.87 9.86
C ALA A 222 -8.21 3.02 8.74
N PRO A 223 -8.60 1.75 8.95
CA PRO A 223 -9.22 0.95 7.89
C PRO A 223 -10.64 1.42 7.53
N ILE A 224 -11.30 2.15 8.42
CA ILE A 224 -12.60 2.79 8.14
C ILE A 224 -12.43 3.88 7.06
N GLY A 225 -11.24 4.45 6.93
CA GLY A 225 -10.88 5.39 5.87
C GLY A 225 -11.17 4.90 4.46
N TYR A 226 -11.15 3.59 4.21
CA TYR A 226 -11.56 3.01 2.92
C TYR A 226 -13.05 3.20 2.67
N MET A 227 -13.89 3.02 3.70
CA MET A 227 -15.33 3.25 3.64
C MET A 227 -15.63 4.73 3.48
N ALA A 228 -14.97 5.58 4.27
CA ALA A 228 -15.11 7.03 4.22
C ALA A 228 -14.74 7.59 2.85
N SER A 229 -13.61 7.16 2.29
CA SER A 229 -13.18 7.58 0.95
C SER A 229 -14.19 7.15 -0.13
N PHE A 230 -14.70 5.93 -0.05
CA PHE A 230 -15.71 5.47 -1.00
C PHE A 230 -17.07 6.20 -0.79
N LYS A 231 -17.47 6.47 0.44
CA LYS A 231 -18.69 7.24 0.72
C LYS A 231 -18.60 8.66 0.15
N HIS A 232 -17.48 9.34 0.36
CA HIS A 232 -17.22 10.65 -0.23
C HIS A 232 -17.27 10.64 -1.77
N LEU A 233 -16.85 9.53 -2.41
CA LEU A 233 -17.03 9.34 -3.85
C LEU A 233 -18.51 9.19 -4.21
N CYS A 234 -19.26 8.36 -3.49
CA CYS A 234 -20.69 8.14 -3.72
C CYS A 234 -21.50 9.43 -3.63
N ASP A 235 -21.15 10.33 -2.71
CA ASP A 235 -21.90 11.60 -2.50
C ASP A 235 -21.81 12.59 -3.68
N ARG A 236 -20.87 12.36 -4.61
CA ARG A 236 -20.64 13.20 -5.78
C ARG A 236 -20.71 12.45 -7.12
N THR A 237 -21.14 11.18 -7.09
CA THR A 237 -21.27 10.32 -8.25
C THR A 237 -22.55 9.47 -8.14
N ASP A 238 -22.82 8.64 -9.15
CA ASP A 238 -23.95 7.71 -9.15
C ASP A 238 -23.66 6.37 -8.44
N TYR A 239 -22.49 6.21 -7.82
CA TYR A 239 -22.18 4.99 -7.06
C TYR A 239 -23.02 4.90 -5.79
N ASN A 240 -23.52 3.69 -5.51
CA ASN A 240 -24.27 3.40 -4.29
C ASN A 240 -23.35 2.68 -3.29
N PHE A 241 -23.15 3.27 -2.12
CA PHE A 241 -22.32 2.73 -1.06
C PHE A 241 -22.70 1.29 -0.68
N ASP A 242 -24.01 1.02 -0.57
CA ASP A 242 -24.56 -0.26 -0.15
C ASP A 242 -24.22 -1.41 -1.12
N ASP A 243 -24.08 -1.12 -2.40
CA ASP A 243 -23.75 -2.13 -3.41
C ASP A 243 -22.33 -2.67 -3.26
N TYR A 244 -21.43 -1.90 -2.62
CA TYR A 244 -20.04 -2.30 -2.41
C TYR A 244 -19.76 -2.81 -0.99
N TRP A 245 -20.44 -2.29 0.04
CA TRP A 245 -20.11 -2.57 1.43
C TRP A 245 -21.12 -3.45 2.17
N LYS A 246 -22.33 -3.67 1.67
CA LYS A 246 -23.29 -4.61 2.27
C LYS A 246 -23.03 -6.05 1.87
N LYS A 247 -23.38 -6.96 2.78
CA LYS A 247 -23.34 -8.40 2.52
C LYS A 247 -24.28 -8.80 1.39
N GLY A 248 -23.93 -9.87 0.64
CA GLY A 248 -24.80 -10.46 -0.40
C GLY A 248 -24.84 -9.67 -1.71
N LYS A 249 -23.85 -8.82 -1.96
CA LYS A 249 -23.67 -8.13 -3.23
C LYS A 249 -22.59 -8.83 -4.06
N ASP A 250 -22.71 -8.75 -5.39
CA ASP A 250 -21.81 -9.40 -6.35
C ASP A 250 -20.49 -8.62 -6.54
N THR A 251 -20.36 -7.40 -6.01
CA THR A 251 -19.14 -6.62 -6.05
C THR A 251 -18.03 -7.28 -5.25
N GLU A 252 -16.79 -7.12 -5.68
CA GLU A 252 -15.60 -7.61 -5.01
C GLU A 252 -14.86 -6.46 -4.31
N LEU A 253 -14.29 -6.72 -3.14
CA LEU A 253 -13.54 -5.75 -2.34
C LEU A 253 -12.13 -6.28 -2.10
N TYR A 254 -11.13 -5.59 -2.63
CA TYR A 254 -9.73 -5.97 -2.54
C TYR A 254 -8.91 -4.95 -1.75
N HIS A 255 -8.09 -5.44 -0.82
CA HIS A 255 -7.08 -4.64 -0.15
C HIS A 255 -5.68 -5.03 -0.62
N PHE A 256 -4.82 -4.02 -0.84
CA PHE A 256 -3.40 -4.20 -1.15
C PHE A 256 -2.60 -3.52 -0.04
N ILE A 257 -1.82 -4.29 0.71
CA ILE A 257 -1.18 -3.81 1.94
C ILE A 257 0.28 -4.26 2.06
N GLY A 258 1.05 -3.54 2.85
CA GLY A 258 2.36 -3.98 3.32
C GLY A 258 2.27 -5.07 4.39
N LYS A 259 3.31 -5.88 4.53
CA LYS A 259 3.34 -7.00 5.49
C LYS A 259 3.34 -6.57 6.96
N ASP A 260 3.61 -5.31 7.26
CA ASP A 260 3.61 -4.74 8.61
C ASP A 260 2.22 -4.54 9.21
N ILE A 261 1.19 -4.47 8.36
CA ILE A 261 -0.19 -4.22 8.76
C ILE A 261 -1.12 -5.41 8.52
N ILE A 262 -0.55 -6.61 8.37
CA ILE A 262 -1.31 -7.86 8.14
C ILE A 262 -2.37 -8.04 9.24
N ASN A 263 -1.99 -7.95 10.51
CA ASN A 263 -2.89 -8.25 11.63
C ASN A 263 -4.10 -7.33 11.65
N PHE A 264 -3.90 -6.04 11.36
CA PHE A 264 -4.99 -5.07 11.31
C PHE A 264 -6.00 -5.38 10.20
N HIS A 265 -5.54 -5.82 9.04
CA HIS A 265 -6.39 -6.08 7.88
C HIS A 265 -6.93 -7.50 7.79
N THR A 266 -6.34 -8.46 8.52
CA THR A 266 -6.74 -9.88 8.43
C THR A 266 -7.36 -10.44 9.70
N LEU A 267 -7.27 -9.72 10.83
CA LEU A 267 -7.90 -10.09 12.09
C LEU A 267 -8.89 -9.01 12.54
N PHE A 268 -8.41 -7.81 12.86
CA PHE A 268 -9.26 -6.76 13.44
C PHE A 268 -10.31 -6.25 12.46
N TRP A 269 -9.92 -5.85 11.26
CA TRP A 269 -10.82 -5.28 10.27
C TRP A 269 -11.97 -6.21 9.85
N PRO A 270 -11.75 -7.47 9.45
CA PRO A 270 -12.85 -8.37 9.13
C PRO A 270 -13.74 -8.70 10.33
N ALA A 271 -13.22 -8.75 11.56
CA ALA A 271 -14.01 -8.94 12.77
C ALA A 271 -14.92 -7.73 13.04
N MET A 272 -14.39 -6.50 12.95
CA MET A 272 -15.15 -5.27 13.10
C MET A 272 -16.26 -5.16 12.05
N LEU A 273 -15.94 -5.39 10.78
CA LEU A 273 -16.91 -5.39 9.68
C LEU A 273 -18.04 -6.42 9.92
N THR A 274 -17.67 -7.63 10.35
CA THR A 274 -18.63 -8.70 10.61
C THR A 274 -19.60 -8.33 11.72
N SER A 275 -19.08 -7.79 12.82
CA SER A 275 -19.90 -7.35 13.96
C SER A 275 -20.79 -6.17 13.59
N ALA A 276 -20.31 -5.23 12.79
CA ALA A 276 -21.09 -4.08 12.34
C ALA A 276 -22.05 -4.37 11.17
N GLY A 277 -22.12 -5.64 10.69
CA GLY A 277 -23.04 -6.04 9.63
C GLY A 277 -22.59 -5.73 8.21
N TYR A 278 -21.34 -5.33 8.02
CA TYR A 278 -20.73 -5.12 6.70
C TYR A 278 -20.13 -6.41 6.12
N ARG A 279 -19.81 -6.37 4.82
CA ARG A 279 -19.09 -7.47 4.17
C ARG A 279 -17.61 -7.42 4.55
N THR A 280 -16.97 -8.57 4.60
CA THR A 280 -15.50 -8.68 4.68
C THR A 280 -14.86 -8.52 3.29
N PRO A 281 -13.57 -8.18 3.21
CA PRO A 281 -12.85 -8.16 1.94
C PRO A 281 -12.93 -9.48 1.20
N SER A 282 -13.07 -9.42 -0.13
CA SER A 282 -12.99 -10.58 -1.02
C SER A 282 -11.59 -11.18 -1.03
N ALA A 283 -10.56 -10.31 -0.97
CA ALA A 283 -9.19 -10.72 -0.70
C ALA A 283 -8.35 -9.57 -0.15
N VAL A 284 -7.29 -9.93 0.60
CA VAL A 284 -6.23 -9.04 1.06
C VAL A 284 -4.92 -9.52 0.47
N HIS A 285 -4.30 -8.68 -0.35
CA HIS A 285 -3.04 -8.96 -1.02
C HIS A 285 -1.90 -8.25 -0.31
N VAL A 286 -0.96 -9.04 0.18
CA VAL A 286 0.17 -8.56 0.99
C VAL A 286 1.44 -8.55 0.15
N HIS A 287 2.24 -7.51 0.28
CA HIS A 287 3.59 -7.42 -0.31
C HIS A 287 4.66 -7.14 0.75
N GLY A 288 5.92 -7.46 0.41
CA GLY A 288 7.10 -7.19 1.24
C GLY A 288 7.45 -5.69 1.31
N PHE A 289 8.49 -5.38 2.07
CA PHE A 289 9.04 -4.03 2.14
C PHE A 289 9.87 -3.68 0.91
N LEU A 290 10.04 -2.38 0.67
CA LEU A 290 11.05 -1.87 -0.23
C LEU A 290 12.33 -1.60 0.55
N THR A 291 13.43 -2.23 0.12
CA THR A 291 14.79 -1.95 0.61
C THR A 291 15.58 -1.18 -0.43
N VAL A 292 16.67 -0.55 -0.04
CA VAL A 292 17.60 0.14 -0.93
C VAL A 292 18.98 -0.45 -0.70
N ASP A 293 19.58 -1.05 -1.73
CA ASP A 293 20.87 -1.76 -1.67
C ASP A 293 20.95 -2.73 -0.48
N GLY A 294 19.93 -3.56 -0.31
CA GLY A 294 19.81 -4.56 0.75
C GLY A 294 19.53 -4.00 2.14
N THR A 295 19.33 -2.69 2.28
CA THR A 295 19.14 -2.04 3.56
C THR A 295 17.72 -1.47 3.69
N LYS A 296 17.09 -1.68 4.86
CA LYS A 296 15.78 -1.07 5.15
C LYS A 296 15.86 0.45 5.02
N MET A 297 14.88 1.06 4.35
CA MET A 297 14.77 2.51 4.27
C MET A 297 14.68 3.13 5.67
N SER A 298 15.58 4.07 5.96
CA SER A 298 15.62 4.79 7.24
C SER A 298 16.08 6.22 7.02
N LYS A 299 15.30 7.19 7.49
CA LYS A 299 15.66 8.62 7.44
C LYS A 299 16.93 8.89 8.26
N SER A 300 17.05 8.28 9.44
CA SER A 300 18.21 8.45 10.34
C SER A 300 19.50 7.85 9.80
N ARG A 301 19.41 6.82 8.95
CA ARG A 301 20.57 6.15 8.33
C ARG A 301 20.90 6.68 6.93
N GLY A 302 20.14 7.66 6.41
CA GLY A 302 20.36 8.22 5.08
C GLY A 302 20.04 7.27 3.90
N THR A 303 19.38 6.14 4.16
CA THR A 303 18.96 5.17 3.13
C THR A 303 17.53 5.40 2.63
N PHE A 304 16.92 6.51 3.02
CA PHE A 304 15.55 6.86 2.62
C PHE A 304 15.57 7.67 1.33
N ILE A 305 14.92 7.17 0.29
CA ILE A 305 14.69 7.91 -0.95
C ILE A 305 13.28 8.51 -0.87
N ASN A 306 13.21 9.85 -0.82
CA ASN A 306 11.92 10.55 -0.84
C ASN A 306 11.33 10.47 -2.26
N ALA A 307 10.01 10.28 -2.34
CA ALA A 307 9.27 10.23 -3.61
C ALA A 307 9.55 11.46 -4.48
N ARG A 308 9.51 12.66 -3.89
CA ARG A 308 9.80 13.92 -4.60
C ARG A 308 11.22 13.96 -5.13
N THR A 309 12.22 13.54 -4.35
CA THR A 309 13.61 13.49 -4.81
C THR A 309 13.78 12.59 -6.04
N TYR A 310 13.08 11.45 -6.08
CA TYR A 310 13.07 10.60 -7.27
C TYR A 310 12.46 11.32 -8.47
N LEU A 311 11.28 11.92 -8.31
CA LEU A 311 10.54 12.59 -9.38
C LEU A 311 11.24 13.82 -9.96
N ASP A 312 12.04 14.52 -9.14
CA ASP A 312 12.83 15.66 -9.58
C ASP A 312 13.97 15.27 -10.54
N HIS A 313 14.38 13.99 -10.56
CA HIS A 313 15.52 13.52 -11.32
C HIS A 313 15.17 12.48 -12.39
N LEU A 314 14.12 11.69 -12.21
CA LEU A 314 13.82 10.53 -13.06
C LEU A 314 12.34 10.44 -13.44
N ASN A 315 12.10 9.85 -14.61
CA ASN A 315 10.75 9.58 -15.09
C ASN A 315 10.05 8.53 -14.19
N PRO A 316 8.81 8.77 -13.74
CA PRO A 316 8.06 7.84 -12.89
C PRO A 316 7.85 6.45 -13.53
N GLU A 317 7.76 6.37 -14.85
CA GLU A 317 7.56 5.09 -15.55
C GLU A 317 8.74 4.13 -15.35
N TYR A 318 9.96 4.63 -15.17
CA TYR A 318 11.14 3.77 -14.92
C TYR A 318 11.01 3.01 -13.61
N LEU A 319 10.63 3.68 -12.53
CA LEU A 319 10.42 3.02 -11.24
C LEU A 319 9.22 2.08 -11.29
N ARG A 320 8.12 2.49 -11.91
CA ARG A 320 6.93 1.64 -12.08
C ARG A 320 7.25 0.36 -12.85
N TYR A 321 8.04 0.47 -13.93
CA TYR A 321 8.52 -0.67 -14.68
C TYR A 321 9.41 -1.60 -13.83
N PHE A 322 10.41 -1.01 -13.16
CA PHE A 322 11.33 -1.77 -12.31
C PHE A 322 10.60 -2.56 -11.23
N LEU A 323 9.67 -1.92 -10.52
CA LEU A 323 8.84 -2.57 -9.51
C LEU A 323 8.00 -3.70 -10.12
N ALA A 324 7.33 -3.46 -11.24
CA ALA A 324 6.54 -4.47 -11.92
C ALA A 324 7.39 -5.67 -12.40
N ALA A 325 8.62 -5.43 -12.85
CA ALA A 325 9.53 -6.48 -13.29
C ALA A 325 10.03 -7.38 -12.15
N LYS A 326 9.94 -6.93 -10.90
CA LYS A 326 10.38 -7.67 -9.71
C LYS A 326 9.23 -8.22 -8.87
N LEU A 327 8.07 -7.58 -8.84
CA LEU A 327 6.94 -7.97 -8.03
C LEU A 327 6.37 -9.33 -8.46
N SER A 328 6.09 -10.16 -7.46
CA SER A 328 5.36 -11.42 -7.57
C SER A 328 4.16 -11.41 -6.62
N ASN A 329 3.43 -12.50 -6.52
CA ASN A 329 2.37 -12.70 -5.53
C ASN A 329 2.90 -13.10 -4.14
N GLY A 330 4.23 -13.12 -3.94
CA GLY A 330 4.88 -13.40 -2.66
C GLY A 330 4.97 -12.18 -1.75
N ILE A 331 5.54 -12.42 -0.56
CA ILE A 331 5.74 -11.41 0.50
C ILE A 331 7.22 -11.05 0.71
N ASP A 332 8.06 -11.46 -0.23
CA ASP A 332 9.50 -11.18 -0.17
C ASP A 332 9.75 -9.67 -0.29
N ASP A 333 10.80 -9.21 0.40
CA ASP A 333 11.22 -7.81 0.29
C ASP A 333 11.78 -7.54 -1.10
N LEU A 334 11.44 -6.38 -1.64
CA LEU A 334 11.86 -5.95 -2.94
C LEU A 334 13.02 -4.97 -2.79
N ASP A 335 14.18 -5.30 -3.35
CA ASP A 335 15.34 -4.46 -3.27
C ASP A 335 15.47 -3.51 -4.49
N LEU A 336 15.52 -2.22 -4.21
CA LEU A 336 15.88 -1.18 -5.16
C LEU A 336 17.40 -1.03 -5.17
N ASN A 337 18.08 -1.95 -5.87
CA ASN A 337 19.48 -1.78 -6.20
C ASN A 337 19.61 -0.83 -7.38
N LEU A 338 20.39 0.25 -7.24
CA LEU A 338 20.46 1.32 -8.23
C LEU A 338 21.14 0.90 -9.54
N ASP A 339 22.12 0.00 -9.46
CA ASP A 339 22.79 -0.54 -10.66
C ASP A 339 21.84 -1.46 -11.46
N ASP A 340 21.12 -2.36 -10.77
CA ASP A 340 20.09 -3.21 -11.41
C ASP A 340 18.96 -2.36 -12.00
N PHE A 341 18.55 -1.30 -11.30
CA PHE A 341 17.56 -0.35 -11.80
C PHE A 341 18.02 0.29 -13.11
N ALA A 342 19.21 0.87 -13.14
CA ALA A 342 19.76 1.51 -14.33
C ALA A 342 19.95 0.51 -15.48
N GLN A 343 20.44 -0.69 -15.18
CA GLN A 343 20.64 -1.74 -16.16
C GLN A 343 19.29 -2.16 -16.80
N ARG A 344 18.26 -2.41 -15.98
CA ARG A 344 16.92 -2.82 -16.49
C ARG A 344 16.26 -1.76 -17.33
N VAL A 345 16.29 -0.49 -16.90
CA VAL A 345 15.75 0.61 -17.69
C VAL A 345 16.45 0.68 -19.05
N ASN A 346 17.78 0.61 -19.08
CA ASN A 346 18.54 0.70 -20.31
C ASN A 346 18.37 -0.53 -21.20
N SER A 347 18.40 -1.75 -20.65
CA SER A 347 18.31 -2.97 -21.45
C SER A 347 16.89 -3.24 -21.96
N ASP A 348 15.89 -3.04 -21.12
CA ASP A 348 14.52 -3.44 -21.43
C ASP A 348 13.72 -2.28 -22.06
N LEU A 349 13.61 -1.13 -21.39
CA LEU A 349 12.81 -0.03 -21.92
C LEU A 349 13.50 0.62 -23.11
N VAL A 350 14.76 1.04 -22.98
CA VAL A 350 15.48 1.73 -24.05
C VAL A 350 15.91 0.73 -25.13
N GLY A 351 16.58 -0.34 -24.73
CA GLY A 351 17.17 -1.32 -25.66
C GLY A 351 16.17 -2.18 -26.40
N LYS A 352 14.95 -2.37 -25.87
CA LYS A 352 13.92 -3.19 -26.51
C LYS A 352 12.74 -2.33 -26.99
N VAL A 353 11.95 -1.74 -26.07
CA VAL A 353 10.68 -1.10 -26.42
C VAL A 353 10.90 0.19 -27.23
N VAL A 354 11.69 1.12 -26.71
CA VAL A 354 11.99 2.38 -27.42
C VAL A 354 12.73 2.12 -28.73
N ASN A 355 13.59 1.11 -28.75
CA ASN A 355 14.36 0.72 -29.94
C ASN A 355 13.47 0.29 -31.09
N ILE A 356 12.38 -0.45 -30.84
CA ILE A 356 11.38 -0.82 -31.85
C ILE A 356 10.84 0.46 -32.52
N ALA A 357 10.33 1.38 -31.68
CA ALA A 357 9.76 2.63 -32.17
C ALA A 357 10.81 3.49 -32.92
N SER A 358 12.02 3.63 -32.40
CA SER A 358 13.07 4.46 -32.99
C SER A 358 13.55 3.96 -34.35
N ARG A 359 13.51 2.65 -34.58
CA ARG A 359 13.90 2.02 -35.86
C ARG A 359 12.83 2.10 -36.93
N CYS A 360 11.58 2.36 -36.59
CA CYS A 360 10.44 2.34 -37.51
C CYS A 360 9.77 3.71 -37.67
N ALA A 361 9.53 4.45 -36.59
CA ALA A 361 8.73 5.69 -36.60
C ALA A 361 9.31 6.79 -37.50
N GLY A 362 10.66 6.88 -37.52
CA GLY A 362 11.33 7.89 -38.37
C GLY A 362 11.10 7.68 -39.87
N PHE A 363 10.98 6.43 -40.35
CA PHE A 363 10.68 6.11 -41.73
C PHE A 363 9.21 6.40 -42.05
N ILE A 364 8.31 6.01 -41.15
CA ILE A 364 6.87 6.28 -41.32
C ILE A 364 6.61 7.78 -41.36
N GLY A 365 7.16 8.55 -40.43
CA GLY A 365 6.94 10.01 -40.38
C GLY A 365 7.52 10.77 -41.58
N LYS A 366 8.72 10.37 -42.06
CA LYS A 366 9.41 11.10 -43.16
C LYS A 366 9.07 10.62 -44.55
N GLY A 367 8.75 9.34 -44.70
CA GLY A 367 8.47 8.73 -46.03
C GLY A 367 6.99 8.60 -46.37
N PHE A 368 6.14 8.56 -45.35
CA PHE A 368 4.72 8.20 -45.52
C PHE A 368 3.77 9.14 -44.72
N ASP A 369 4.22 10.34 -44.40
CA ASP A 369 3.41 11.37 -43.71
C ASP A 369 2.74 10.88 -42.42
N GLY A 370 3.34 9.91 -41.76
CA GLY A 370 2.81 9.30 -40.51
C GLY A 370 1.76 8.19 -40.73
N TYR A 371 1.44 7.85 -41.98
CA TYR A 371 0.44 6.80 -42.27
C TYR A 371 1.08 5.41 -42.27
N LEU A 372 0.48 4.48 -41.51
CA LEU A 372 0.85 3.07 -41.53
C LEU A 372 0.31 2.37 -42.77
N ALA A 373 0.95 1.29 -43.19
CA ALA A 373 0.45 0.43 -44.28
C ALA A 373 -0.88 -0.23 -43.87
N GLN A 374 -1.79 -0.40 -44.83
CA GLN A 374 -3.04 -1.11 -44.59
C GLN A 374 -2.81 -2.60 -44.27
N THR A 375 -1.78 -3.19 -44.86
CA THR A 375 -1.39 -4.58 -44.61
C THR A 375 0.02 -4.60 -44.04
N PRO A 376 0.21 -5.13 -42.81
CA PRO A 376 1.53 -5.30 -42.25
C PRO A 376 2.32 -6.41 -42.96
N ASP A 377 3.66 -6.30 -42.98
CA ASP A 377 4.54 -7.29 -43.61
C ASP A 377 4.53 -8.66 -42.89
N ASN A 378 4.36 -8.67 -41.56
CA ASN A 378 4.36 -9.89 -40.76
C ASN A 378 3.07 -10.00 -39.92
N PRO A 379 1.96 -10.47 -40.50
CA PRO A 379 0.72 -10.65 -39.76
C PRO A 379 0.80 -11.79 -38.70
N GLU A 380 1.71 -12.77 -38.89
CA GLU A 380 1.89 -13.88 -37.93
C GLU A 380 2.49 -13.40 -36.62
N LEU A 381 3.51 -12.52 -36.68
CA LEU A 381 4.09 -11.89 -35.47
C LEU A 381 3.05 -11.07 -34.72
N LEU A 382 2.23 -10.28 -35.43
CA LEU A 382 1.17 -9.51 -34.81
C LEU A 382 0.11 -10.41 -34.17
N ALA A 383 -0.26 -11.50 -34.83
CA ALA A 383 -1.20 -12.48 -34.28
C ALA A 383 -0.63 -13.17 -33.02
N GLU A 384 0.67 -13.49 -32.98
CA GLU A 384 1.32 -14.03 -31.80
C GLU A 384 1.30 -13.03 -30.61
N ILE A 385 1.64 -11.77 -30.87
CA ILE A 385 1.60 -10.72 -29.86
C ILE A 385 0.17 -10.55 -29.31
N GLN A 386 -0.82 -10.53 -30.20
CA GLN A 386 -2.23 -10.41 -29.80
C GLN A 386 -2.71 -11.62 -29.00
N ALA A 387 -2.29 -12.83 -29.37
CA ALA A 387 -2.66 -14.06 -28.66
C ALA A 387 -2.14 -14.08 -27.22
N ALA A 388 -0.97 -13.48 -26.95
CA ALA A 388 -0.39 -13.38 -25.61
C ALA A 388 -1.20 -12.48 -24.64
N LYS A 389 -2.16 -11.69 -25.14
CA LYS A 389 -2.98 -10.78 -24.32
C LYS A 389 -3.62 -11.47 -23.12
N ASN A 390 -4.17 -12.68 -23.33
CA ASN A 390 -4.88 -13.39 -22.26
C ASN A 390 -3.88 -13.88 -21.21
N GLU A 391 -2.78 -14.52 -21.62
CA GLU A 391 -1.75 -15.02 -20.70
C GLU A 391 -1.11 -13.87 -19.89
N VAL A 392 -0.80 -12.75 -20.53
CA VAL A 392 -0.34 -11.53 -19.81
C VAL A 392 -1.38 -11.08 -18.79
N GLY A 393 -2.65 -11.05 -19.19
CA GLY A 393 -3.75 -10.67 -18.31
C GLY A 393 -3.91 -11.60 -17.11
N ASP A 394 -3.79 -12.91 -17.33
CA ASP A 394 -3.88 -13.93 -16.27
C ASP A 394 -2.73 -13.80 -15.26
N TYR A 395 -1.50 -13.52 -15.74
CA TYR A 395 -0.39 -13.18 -14.82
C TYR A 395 -0.66 -11.93 -13.99
N PHE A 396 -1.22 -10.87 -14.57
CA PHE A 396 -1.59 -9.68 -13.82
C PHE A 396 -2.68 -9.96 -12.77
N GLU A 397 -3.69 -10.77 -13.11
CA GLU A 397 -4.73 -11.17 -12.15
C GLU A 397 -4.19 -12.05 -11.03
N ALA A 398 -3.27 -12.93 -11.35
CA ALA A 398 -2.54 -13.73 -10.35
C ALA A 398 -1.51 -12.93 -9.55
N ARG A 399 -1.30 -11.63 -9.85
CA ARG A 399 -0.27 -10.75 -9.27
C ARG A 399 1.16 -11.23 -9.53
N GLU A 400 1.34 -12.03 -10.54
CA GLU A 400 2.63 -12.51 -11.05
C GLU A 400 3.24 -11.51 -12.05
N TYR A 401 3.38 -10.25 -11.61
CA TYR A 401 3.78 -9.14 -12.47
C TYR A 401 5.12 -9.39 -13.17
N SER A 402 6.09 -9.97 -12.45
CA SER A 402 7.41 -10.30 -13.04
C SER A 402 7.31 -11.32 -14.18
N LYS A 403 6.33 -12.24 -14.14
CA LYS A 403 6.09 -13.20 -15.24
C LYS A 403 5.45 -12.50 -16.44
N ALA A 404 4.45 -11.62 -16.17
CA ALA A 404 3.84 -10.80 -17.23
C ALA A 404 4.88 -9.95 -17.95
N ILE A 405 5.73 -9.23 -17.21
CA ILE A 405 6.79 -8.39 -17.80
C ILE A 405 7.79 -9.23 -18.61
N ARG A 406 8.20 -10.39 -18.11
CA ARG A 406 9.10 -11.28 -18.89
C ARG A 406 8.48 -11.74 -20.21
N LEU A 407 7.20 -12.09 -20.21
CA LEU A 407 6.49 -12.45 -21.44
C LEU A 407 6.44 -11.27 -22.42
N ILE A 408 6.05 -10.08 -21.95
CA ILE A 408 6.03 -8.84 -22.75
C ILE A 408 7.41 -8.55 -23.34
N MET A 409 8.49 -8.66 -22.55
CA MET A 409 9.85 -8.41 -23.03
C MET A 409 10.32 -9.48 -24.04
N SER A 410 9.88 -10.73 -23.91
CA SER A 410 10.17 -11.77 -24.92
C SER A 410 9.48 -11.50 -26.26
N LEU A 411 8.29 -10.92 -26.25
CA LEU A 411 7.59 -10.48 -27.46
C LEU A 411 8.29 -9.27 -28.09
N ALA A 412 8.75 -8.31 -27.28
CA ALA A 412 9.57 -7.20 -27.74
C ALA A 412 10.89 -7.67 -28.38
N ASP A 413 11.52 -8.71 -27.85
CA ASP A 413 12.71 -9.33 -28.47
C ASP A 413 12.39 -9.90 -29.87
N LYS A 414 11.26 -10.59 -30.05
CA LYS A 414 10.81 -11.08 -31.37
C LYS A 414 10.57 -9.95 -32.35
N ALA A 415 9.94 -8.85 -31.89
CA ALA A 415 9.73 -7.67 -32.74
C ALA A 415 11.07 -7.02 -33.14
N ASN A 416 12.01 -6.88 -32.23
CA ASN A 416 13.36 -6.38 -32.54
C ASN A 416 14.11 -7.29 -33.51
N GLN A 417 14.03 -8.63 -33.33
CA GLN A 417 14.64 -9.58 -34.23
C GLN A 417 14.07 -9.48 -35.65
N TYR A 418 12.73 -9.41 -35.76
CA TYR A 418 12.05 -9.20 -37.05
C TYR A 418 12.55 -7.93 -37.77
N ILE A 419 12.62 -6.78 -37.05
CA ILE A 419 13.10 -5.53 -37.62
C ILE A 419 14.57 -5.64 -38.03
N ASN A 420 15.37 -6.35 -37.24
CA ASN A 420 16.77 -6.59 -37.54
C ASN A 420 16.96 -7.44 -38.81
N ASP A 421 16.16 -8.49 -38.98
CA ASP A 421 16.23 -9.39 -40.14
C ASP A 421 15.75 -8.72 -41.42
N LYS A 422 14.80 -7.77 -41.33
CA LYS A 422 14.25 -7.00 -42.45
C LYS A 422 15.09 -5.79 -42.87
N GLU A 423 15.97 -5.32 -41.99
CA GLU A 423 16.88 -4.19 -42.23
C GLU A 423 16.23 -2.96 -42.93
N PRO A 424 15.14 -2.36 -42.37
CA PRO A 424 14.43 -1.26 -43.06
C PRO A 424 15.33 -0.08 -43.42
N TRP A 425 16.41 0.15 -42.68
CA TRP A 425 17.42 1.15 -42.97
C TRP A 425 18.22 0.90 -44.26
N VAL A 426 18.31 -0.35 -44.71
CA VAL A 426 18.95 -0.71 -45.97
C VAL A 426 18.00 -0.42 -47.13
N ILE A 427 16.73 -0.82 -47.01
CA ILE A 427 15.68 -0.54 -47.99
C ILE A 427 15.53 0.98 -48.20
N ALA A 428 15.50 1.75 -47.13
CA ALA A 428 15.37 3.22 -47.17
C ALA A 428 16.54 3.93 -47.83
N LYS A 429 17.71 3.32 -48.00
CA LYS A 429 18.84 3.87 -48.79
C LYS A 429 18.54 3.86 -50.30
N THR A 430 17.78 2.85 -50.71
CA THR A 430 17.45 2.65 -52.16
C THR A 430 16.14 3.38 -52.52
N ASP A 431 15.10 3.20 -51.71
CA ASP A 431 13.81 3.83 -51.91
C ASP A 431 13.14 4.16 -50.55
N LYS A 432 13.04 5.45 -50.25
CA LYS A 432 12.44 5.93 -48.99
C LYS A 432 10.90 5.88 -48.99
N GLN A 433 10.28 5.64 -50.13
CA GLN A 433 8.84 5.54 -50.30
C GLN A 433 8.40 4.12 -50.70
N SER A 434 9.27 3.12 -50.55
CA SER A 434 8.95 1.73 -50.83
C SER A 434 7.75 1.25 -50.05
N PRO A 435 6.70 0.67 -50.65
CA PRO A 435 5.62 0.01 -49.91
C PRO A 435 6.08 -1.08 -48.96
N GLU A 436 7.16 -1.79 -49.32
CA GLU A 436 7.79 -2.80 -48.44
C GLU A 436 8.33 -2.15 -47.19
N LEU A 437 9.06 -1.04 -47.26
CA LEU A 437 9.55 -0.28 -46.14
C LEU A 437 8.41 0.16 -45.22
N GLN A 438 7.30 0.67 -45.81
CA GLN A 438 6.13 1.05 -45.03
C GLN A 438 5.50 -0.13 -44.33
N ALA A 439 5.33 -1.29 -44.99
CA ALA A 439 4.73 -2.48 -44.39
C ALA A 439 5.56 -3.05 -43.26
N ILE A 440 6.90 -3.13 -43.40
CA ILE A 440 7.82 -3.57 -42.40
C ILE A 440 7.77 -2.65 -41.16
N CYS A 441 7.90 -1.33 -41.37
CA CYS A 441 7.87 -0.38 -40.26
C CYS A 441 6.49 -0.32 -39.60
N SER A 442 5.41 -0.54 -40.33
CA SER A 442 4.06 -0.65 -39.78
C SER A 442 3.90 -1.88 -38.88
N SER A 443 4.50 -3.02 -39.24
CA SER A 443 4.53 -4.20 -38.36
C SER A 443 5.28 -3.95 -37.06
N GLY A 444 6.33 -3.13 -37.08
CA GLY A 444 7.09 -2.76 -35.89
C GLY A 444 6.41 -1.72 -35.00
N ILE A 445 5.47 -0.92 -35.52
CA ILE A 445 4.76 0.11 -34.74
C ILE A 445 3.46 -0.42 -34.14
N ASN A 446 2.79 -1.37 -34.78
CA ASN A 446 1.56 -2.00 -34.30
C ASN A 446 1.84 -3.00 -33.17
#